data_a2cb6ad69c717f58cbf60fac41152405
#
_entry.id   a2cb6ad69c717f58cbf60fac41152405
#
_cell.length_a   1.000
_cell.length_b   1.000
_cell.length_c   1.000
_cell.angle_alpha   90.00
_cell.angle_beta   90.00
_cell.angle_gamma   90.00
#
_symmetry.space_group_name_H-M   'P 1'
#
loop_
_entity.id
_entity.type
_entity.pdbx_description
1 polymer ?
#
loop_
_entity_poly.entity_id
_entity_poly.type
_entity_poly.pdbx_seq_one_letter_code
_entity_poly.pdbx_strand_id
1 'polypeptide(L)'
;MQNPSFVDYRIATSADAPPDIQAIIVEVPQDDGPWGARGIGEHSMVPTIPAVANAIYDAIGIRMPGPPFTAEKVFLALQSK
;
A
#
# COMPACT_ATOMS: atom_id res chain seq x y z
N MET A 1 13.44 13.85 7.72
CA MET A 1 13.72 12.89 6.62
C MET A 1 14.60 11.80 7.19
N GLN A 2 14.17 10.52 7.13
CA GLN A 2 14.88 9.43 7.81
C GLN A 2 15.99 8.78 6.95
N ASN A 3 15.85 8.77 5.65
CA ASN A 3 16.79 8.13 4.72
C ASN A 3 17.14 9.09 3.57
N PRO A 4 17.95 10.14 3.81
CA PRO A 4 18.16 11.22 2.86
C PRO A 4 19.19 10.91 1.76
N SER A 5 19.85 9.77 1.83
CA SER A 5 20.91 9.39 0.87
C SER A 5 20.60 8.06 0.18
N PHE A 6 21.11 7.87 -1.02
CA PHE A 6 21.01 6.60 -1.74
C PHE A 6 21.77 5.44 -1.09
N VAL A 7 22.67 5.73 -0.14
CA VAL A 7 23.37 4.70 0.62
C VAL A 7 22.44 4.01 1.61
N ASP A 8 21.54 4.79 2.24
CA ASP A 8 20.67 4.30 3.30
C ASP A 8 19.25 3.96 2.81
N TYR A 9 18.84 4.56 1.68
CA TYR A 9 17.51 4.31 1.13
C TYR A 9 17.47 2.98 0.39
N ARG A 10 16.72 2.02 0.93
CA ARG A 10 16.53 0.71 0.30
C ARG A 10 15.43 0.77 -0.75
N ILE A 11 15.81 0.50 -2.00
CA ILE A 11 14.86 0.27 -3.08
C ILE A 11 14.47 -1.20 -3.06
N ALA A 12 13.18 -1.49 -3.12
CA ALA A 12 12.68 -2.85 -3.17
C ALA A 12 13.22 -3.60 -4.40
N THR A 13 13.64 -4.83 -4.20
CA THR A 13 14.14 -5.72 -5.23
C THR A 13 13.08 -6.78 -5.58
N SER A 14 13.37 -7.63 -6.56
CA SER A 14 12.47 -8.76 -6.89
C SER A 14 12.28 -9.74 -5.74
N ALA A 15 13.25 -9.82 -4.81
CA ALA A 15 13.15 -10.66 -3.61
C ALA A 15 12.16 -10.11 -2.57
N ASP A 16 11.86 -8.82 -2.63
CA ASP A 16 10.91 -8.15 -1.74
C ASP A 16 9.47 -8.16 -2.30
N ALA A 17 9.31 -8.60 -3.56
CA ALA A 17 7.99 -8.69 -4.18
C ALA A 17 7.15 -9.81 -3.54
N PRO A 18 5.83 -9.63 -3.41
CA PRO A 18 4.95 -10.70 -2.99
C PRO A 18 5.06 -11.91 -3.91
N PRO A 19 5.01 -13.15 -3.37
CA PRO A 19 5.11 -14.36 -4.18
C PRO A 19 3.92 -14.56 -5.11
N ASP A 20 2.79 -13.95 -4.79
CA ASP A 20 1.56 -13.97 -5.58
C ASP A 20 0.99 -12.56 -5.70
N ILE A 21 0.80 -12.10 -6.94
CA ILE A 21 0.18 -10.81 -7.25
C ILE A 21 -1.02 -11.08 -8.14
N GLN A 22 -2.22 -10.96 -7.56
CA GLN A 22 -3.48 -11.15 -8.28
C GLN A 22 -3.96 -9.83 -8.90
N ALA A 23 -4.05 -9.79 -10.21
CA ALA A 23 -4.62 -8.65 -10.93
C ALA A 23 -6.14 -8.86 -11.12
N ILE A 24 -6.93 -7.98 -10.50
CA ILE A 24 -8.39 -7.98 -10.64
C ILE A 24 -8.78 -6.75 -11.44
N ILE A 25 -9.37 -6.95 -12.61
CA ILE A 25 -9.82 -5.89 -13.50
C ILE A 25 -11.31 -5.65 -13.28
N VAL A 26 -11.65 -4.42 -12.86
CA VAL A 26 -13.03 -3.96 -12.73
C VAL A 26 -13.34 -3.04 -13.91
N GLU A 27 -14.08 -3.53 -14.87
CA GLU A 27 -14.44 -2.77 -16.07
C GLU A 27 -15.61 -1.80 -15.76
N VAL A 28 -15.36 -0.51 -15.95
CA VAL A 28 -16.38 0.54 -15.89
C VAL A 28 -16.22 1.41 -17.13
N PRO A 29 -17.01 1.18 -18.18
CA PRO A 29 -16.92 1.94 -19.44
C PRO A 29 -17.19 3.44 -19.21
N GLN A 30 -16.55 4.26 -20.02
CA GLN A 30 -16.77 5.71 -20.04
C GLN A 30 -17.38 6.11 -21.38
N ASP A 31 -18.55 6.75 -21.35
CA ASP A 31 -19.33 7.02 -22.56
C ASP A 31 -18.63 7.97 -23.53
N ASP A 32 -17.82 8.91 -23.02
CA ASP A 32 -17.06 9.89 -23.80
C ASP A 32 -15.61 9.48 -24.09
N GLY A 33 -15.18 8.32 -23.61
CA GLY A 33 -13.85 7.77 -23.87
C GLY A 33 -13.81 6.96 -25.19
N PRO A 34 -12.68 6.95 -25.92
CA PRO A 34 -12.53 6.14 -27.11
C PRO A 34 -12.70 4.65 -26.76
N TRP A 35 -13.67 3.99 -27.39
CA TRP A 35 -14.08 2.61 -27.09
C TRP A 35 -14.40 2.33 -25.63
N GLY A 36 -14.85 3.35 -24.88
CA GLY A 36 -15.11 3.23 -23.45
C GLY A 36 -13.88 3.24 -22.57
N ALA A 37 -12.71 3.59 -23.10
CA ALA A 37 -11.46 3.58 -22.35
C ALA A 37 -11.40 4.68 -21.29
N ARG A 38 -10.75 4.37 -20.17
CA ARG A 38 -10.49 5.30 -19.06
C ARG A 38 -9.00 5.37 -18.78
N GLY A 39 -8.55 6.54 -18.26
CA GLY A 39 -7.19 6.67 -17.76
C GLY A 39 -6.95 5.82 -16.50
N ILE A 40 -5.78 5.19 -16.40
CA ILE A 40 -5.41 4.30 -15.28
C ILE A 40 -3.99 4.55 -14.76
N GLY A 41 -3.41 5.73 -15.03
CA GLY A 41 -1.99 5.99 -14.75
C GLY A 41 -1.57 5.75 -13.30
N GLU A 42 -2.19 6.43 -12.35
CA GLU A 42 -1.78 6.40 -10.94
C GLU A 42 -2.80 5.78 -9.97
N HIS A 43 -3.86 5.19 -10.48
CA HIS A 43 -4.96 4.66 -9.66
C HIS A 43 -4.50 3.58 -8.67
N SER A 44 -3.50 2.78 -9.04
CA SER A 44 -2.94 1.74 -8.18
C SER A 44 -2.06 2.28 -7.05
N MET A 45 -1.59 3.53 -7.14
CA MET A 45 -0.74 4.16 -6.11
C MET A 45 -1.56 4.66 -4.92
N VAL A 46 -2.75 5.20 -5.18
CA VAL A 46 -3.61 5.82 -4.16
C VAL A 46 -3.99 4.86 -3.02
N PRO A 47 -4.39 3.61 -3.26
CA PRO A 47 -4.79 2.69 -2.20
C PRO A 47 -3.63 1.98 -1.49
N THR A 48 -2.37 2.27 -1.81
CA THR A 48 -1.21 1.57 -1.21
C THR A 48 -1.16 1.72 0.31
N ILE A 49 -1.25 2.94 0.83
CA ILE A 49 -1.23 3.19 2.28
C ILE A 49 -2.46 2.59 2.97
N PRO A 50 -3.69 2.78 2.48
CA PRO A 50 -4.86 2.09 3.03
C PRO A 50 -4.76 0.57 2.99
N ALA A 51 -4.19 -0.02 1.94
CA ALA A 51 -4.00 -1.47 1.84
C ALA A 51 -3.07 -1.99 2.93
N VAL A 52 -1.94 -1.32 3.15
CA VAL A 52 -1.00 -1.66 4.24
C VAL A 52 -1.68 -1.50 5.61
N ALA A 53 -2.44 -0.42 5.82
CA ALA A 53 -3.18 -0.20 7.06
C ALA A 53 -4.20 -1.31 7.34
N ASN A 54 -4.90 -1.78 6.30
CA ASN A 54 -5.85 -2.88 6.42
C ASN A 54 -5.16 -4.21 6.69
N ALA A 55 -4.02 -4.48 6.06
CA ALA A 55 -3.23 -5.69 6.31
C ALA A 55 -2.71 -5.73 7.76
N ILE A 56 -2.25 -4.60 8.30
CA ILE A 56 -1.86 -4.51 9.70
C ILE A 56 -3.07 -4.76 10.61
N TYR A 57 -4.22 -4.15 10.31
CA TYR A 57 -5.44 -4.37 11.07
C TYR A 57 -5.87 -5.85 11.07
N ASP A 58 -5.81 -6.49 9.92
CA ASP A 58 -6.13 -7.92 9.79
C ASP A 58 -5.21 -8.79 10.65
N ALA A 59 -3.92 -8.44 10.68
CA ALA A 59 -2.92 -9.19 11.44
C ALA A 59 -3.03 -9.02 12.96
N ILE A 60 -3.35 -7.83 13.47
CA ILE A 60 -3.28 -7.52 14.90
C ILE A 60 -4.61 -7.08 15.54
N GLY A 61 -5.63 -6.81 14.74
CA GLY A 61 -6.95 -6.37 15.19
C GLY A 61 -7.00 -4.93 15.73
N ILE A 62 -5.96 -4.13 15.49
CA ILE A 62 -5.86 -2.74 15.97
C ILE A 62 -5.75 -1.78 14.80
N ARG A 63 -6.58 -0.72 14.76
CA ARG A 63 -6.47 0.36 13.77
C ARG A 63 -5.32 1.28 14.14
N MET A 64 -4.32 1.33 13.27
CA MET A 64 -3.21 2.27 13.41
C MET A 64 -3.67 3.69 13.08
N PRO A 65 -3.21 4.71 13.85
CA PRO A 65 -3.69 6.10 13.67
C PRO A 65 -3.22 6.74 12.36
N GLY A 66 -2.16 6.25 11.75
CA GLY A 66 -1.63 6.77 10.48
C GLY A 66 -0.17 6.42 10.22
N PRO A 67 0.29 6.65 8.97
CA PRO A 67 1.67 6.42 8.59
C PRO A 67 2.64 7.40 9.30
N PRO A 68 3.96 7.09 9.32
CA PRO A 68 4.54 5.83 8.87
C PRO A 68 4.20 4.67 9.82
N PHE A 69 3.97 3.47 9.26
CA PHE A 69 3.71 2.26 10.03
C PHE A 69 5.03 1.59 10.42
N THR A 70 5.63 2.07 11.50
CA THR A 70 6.88 1.52 12.01
C THR A 70 6.64 0.32 12.92
N ALA A 71 7.63 -0.57 13.02
CA ALA A 71 7.57 -1.71 13.93
C ALA A 71 7.37 -1.26 15.39
N GLU A 72 7.98 -0.14 15.80
CA GLU A 72 7.81 0.46 17.13
C GLU A 72 6.34 0.83 17.39
N LYS A 73 5.68 1.53 16.45
CA LYS A 73 4.28 1.91 16.60
C LYS A 73 3.36 0.69 16.72
N VAL A 74 3.61 -0.34 15.91
CA VAL A 74 2.85 -1.60 15.98
C VAL A 74 3.06 -2.28 17.33
N PHE A 75 4.30 -2.35 17.80
CA PHE A 75 4.64 -2.92 19.10
C PHE A 75 3.93 -2.20 20.25
N LEU A 76 4.01 -0.86 20.29
CA LEU A 76 3.33 -0.05 21.30
C LEU A 76 1.82 -0.22 21.27
N ALA A 77 1.22 -0.29 20.09
CA ALA A 77 -0.21 -0.54 19.94
C ALA A 77 -0.62 -1.91 20.49
N LEU A 78 0.19 -2.94 20.30
CA LEU A 78 -0.04 -4.27 20.87
C LEU A 78 0.03 -4.29 22.40
N GLN A 79 0.91 -3.46 22.99
CA GLN A 79 1.02 -3.38 24.46
C GLN A 79 -0.13 -2.60 25.12
N SER A 80 -0.81 -1.74 24.36
CA SER A 80 -1.95 -0.95 24.86
C SER A 80 -3.30 -1.68 24.77
N LYS A 81 -3.30 -2.94 24.32
CA LYS A 81 -4.47 -3.81 24.23
C LYS A 81 -4.68 -4.54 25.58
#